data_7485757413bd628f69a543aa542b7ad7
#
_entry.id   7485757413bd628f69a543aa542b7ad7
#
_cell.length_a   1.000
_cell.length_b   1.000
_cell.length_c   1.000
_cell.angle_alpha   90.00
_cell.angle_beta   90.00
_cell.angle_gamma   90.00
#
_symmetry.space_group_name_H-M   'P 1'
#
loop_
_entity.id
_entity.type
_entity.pdbx_description
1 polymer ?
#
loop_
_entity_poly.entity_id
_entity_poly.type
_entity_poly.pdbx_seq_one_letter_code
_entity_poly.pdbx_strand_id
1 'polypeptide(L)'
;MTFDLVLKFCVDLAFQFGIRYAPCFSNKWAHKLAGFNNPCTSELVTFVNEGAQRKLGHFITKKDPITPDILRKIVHTYGHLNSNLKDLRTVCMCLLSYAGFLRFSELVNLRGIDIKIYSTHANLYLAKSKTDIYREGRDVVISRTNLVTCPVCMLERYLKLASITSNSEEFIFRSVNFCKSDNSYKLRSTGPLSYTRAREILLSSLQSIGLDSKRFGLHILRSGGASAAAAAGVEGRLFKKHGRWKSDTAKDGYVKESLKDRLSVTNNIGI
;
A
#
# COMPACT_ATOMS: atom_id res chain seq x y z
N MET A 1 -31.03 4.02 24.20
CA MET A 1 -30.80 2.60 23.86
C MET A 1 -30.33 1.94 25.15
N THR A 2 -31.08 0.99 25.70
CA THR A 2 -30.72 0.31 26.97
C THR A 2 -29.51 -0.59 26.75
N PHE A 3 -28.74 -0.83 27.81
CA PHE A 3 -27.55 -1.69 27.83
C PHE A 3 -27.80 -3.07 27.21
N ASP A 4 -28.94 -3.67 27.52
CA ASP A 4 -29.36 -4.98 27.02
C ASP A 4 -29.55 -4.98 25.49
N LEU A 5 -30.04 -3.90 24.92
CA LEU A 5 -30.26 -3.77 23.48
C LEU A 5 -28.90 -3.68 22.72
N VAL A 6 -27.93 -2.98 23.31
CA VAL A 6 -26.58 -2.87 22.73
C VAL A 6 -25.84 -4.19 22.83
N LEU A 7 -25.95 -4.88 23.97
CA LEU A 7 -25.32 -6.19 24.15
C LEU A 7 -25.91 -7.23 23.18
N LYS A 8 -27.25 -7.29 23.09
CA LYS A 8 -27.95 -8.17 22.15
C LYS A 8 -27.54 -7.87 20.69
N PHE A 9 -27.54 -6.59 20.31
CA PHE A 9 -27.13 -6.16 18.98
C PHE A 9 -25.67 -6.50 18.66
N CYS A 10 -24.75 -6.33 19.61
CA CYS A 10 -23.34 -6.74 19.45
C CYS A 10 -23.21 -8.26 19.31
N VAL A 11 -23.95 -9.03 20.09
CA VAL A 11 -23.94 -10.50 20.03
C VAL A 11 -24.56 -10.99 18.71
N ASP A 12 -25.71 -10.47 18.30
CA ASP A 12 -26.40 -10.87 17.06
C ASP A 12 -25.57 -10.53 15.82
N LEU A 13 -24.95 -9.34 15.75
CA LEU A 13 -24.05 -8.97 14.67
C LEU A 13 -22.76 -9.81 14.64
N ALA A 14 -22.24 -10.16 15.81
CA ALA A 14 -21.08 -11.04 15.92
C ALA A 14 -21.37 -12.45 15.35
N PHE A 15 -22.58 -12.97 15.60
CA PHE A 15 -22.99 -14.29 15.13
C PHE A 15 -23.46 -14.29 13.67
N GLN A 16 -24.16 -13.23 13.20
CA GLN A 16 -24.70 -13.21 11.83
C GLN A 16 -23.70 -12.82 10.75
N PHE A 17 -22.72 -11.96 11.03
CA PHE A 17 -21.87 -11.35 10.01
C PHE A 17 -20.38 -11.64 10.15
N GLY A 18 -19.97 -12.47 11.11
CA GLY A 18 -18.55 -12.73 11.37
C GLY A 18 -17.79 -11.44 11.75
N ILE A 19 -17.19 -11.40 12.91
CA ILE A 19 -16.60 -10.17 13.47
C ILE A 19 -15.41 -9.72 12.63
N ARG A 20 -15.64 -8.85 11.65
CA ARG A 20 -14.57 -8.02 11.09
C ARG A 20 -14.62 -6.55 11.54
N TYR A 21 -15.77 -6.10 12.05
CA TYR A 21 -15.93 -4.75 12.60
C TYR A 21 -16.88 -4.82 13.79
N ALA A 22 -16.35 -4.73 14.99
CA ALA A 22 -17.20 -4.59 16.17
C ALA A 22 -17.97 -3.26 16.05
N PRO A 23 -19.32 -3.28 16.09
CA PRO A 23 -20.15 -2.07 16.08
C PRO A 23 -19.80 -1.10 17.21
N CYS A 24 -19.06 -1.56 18.21
CA CYS A 24 -18.57 -0.78 19.35
C CYS A 24 -17.75 0.46 18.96
N PHE A 25 -17.01 0.46 17.85
CA PHE A 25 -16.20 1.63 17.47
C PHE A 25 -17.04 2.79 16.94
N SER A 26 -18.06 2.54 16.13
CA SER A 26 -18.99 3.58 15.66
C SER A 26 -19.87 4.11 16.79
N ASN A 27 -20.33 3.22 17.68
CA ASN A 27 -21.09 3.58 18.86
C ASN A 27 -20.27 4.41 19.86
N LYS A 28 -18.98 4.07 20.07
CA LYS A 28 -18.08 4.85 20.93
C LYS A 28 -18.00 6.30 20.50
N TRP A 29 -17.85 6.55 19.19
CA TRP A 29 -17.77 7.91 18.65
C TRP A 29 -19.10 8.66 18.80
N ALA A 30 -20.22 8.03 18.47
CA ALA A 30 -21.55 8.63 18.57
C ALA A 30 -21.92 8.99 20.01
N HIS A 31 -21.66 8.10 20.97
CA HIS A 31 -21.90 8.37 22.41
C HIS A 31 -21.01 9.50 22.94
N LYS A 32 -19.72 9.51 22.55
CA LYS A 32 -18.82 10.60 22.94
C LYS A 32 -19.27 11.95 22.38
N LEU A 33 -19.75 11.99 21.14
CA LEU A 33 -20.25 13.20 20.50
C LEU A 33 -21.53 13.71 21.18
N ALA A 34 -22.40 12.80 21.59
CA ALA A 34 -23.67 13.10 22.27
C ALA A 34 -23.52 13.34 23.77
N GLY A 35 -22.29 13.27 24.32
CA GLY A 35 -22.05 13.48 25.77
C GLY A 35 -22.48 12.30 26.66
N PHE A 36 -22.80 11.14 26.08
CA PHE A 36 -23.21 9.96 26.85
C PHE A 36 -22.01 9.05 27.18
N ASN A 37 -22.15 8.29 28.26
CA ASN A 37 -21.20 7.24 28.60
C ASN A 37 -21.15 6.19 27.47
N ASN A 38 -19.94 5.76 27.12
CA ASN A 38 -19.77 4.74 26.10
C ASN A 38 -20.14 3.34 26.66
N PRO A 39 -21.20 2.69 26.18
CA PRO A 39 -21.62 1.38 26.68
C PRO A 39 -20.63 0.26 26.37
N CYS A 40 -19.71 0.48 25.40
CA CYS A 40 -18.71 -0.49 25.00
C CYS A 40 -17.47 -0.52 25.91
N THR A 41 -17.40 0.31 26.94
CA THR A 41 -16.32 0.29 27.96
C THR A 41 -16.61 -0.67 29.11
N SER A 42 -17.81 -1.27 29.18
CA SER A 42 -18.14 -2.29 30.15
C SER A 42 -17.22 -3.51 29.99
N GLU A 43 -16.71 -4.02 31.12
CA GLU A 43 -15.91 -5.26 31.13
C GLU A 43 -16.64 -6.44 30.48
N LEU A 44 -17.96 -6.55 30.73
CA LEU A 44 -18.78 -7.59 30.14
C LEU A 44 -18.78 -7.53 28.61
N VAL A 45 -18.92 -6.33 28.01
CA VAL A 45 -18.84 -6.15 26.55
C VAL A 45 -17.44 -6.49 26.03
N THR A 46 -16.41 -6.15 26.76
CA THR A 46 -15.02 -6.48 26.42
C THR A 46 -14.81 -7.99 26.42
N PHE A 47 -15.23 -8.70 27.46
CA PHE A 47 -15.12 -10.15 27.57
C PHE A 47 -15.92 -10.88 26.50
N VAL A 48 -17.14 -10.41 26.19
CA VAL A 48 -17.94 -10.99 25.10
C VAL A 48 -17.25 -10.80 23.76
N ASN A 49 -16.70 -9.61 23.47
CA ASN A 49 -15.95 -9.37 22.24
C ASN A 49 -14.70 -10.23 22.14
N GLU A 50 -13.91 -10.35 23.20
CA GLU A 50 -12.72 -11.21 23.22
C GLU A 50 -13.08 -12.69 23.07
N GLY A 51 -14.11 -13.16 23.78
CA GLY A 51 -14.60 -14.52 23.65
C GLY A 51 -15.09 -14.84 22.24
N ALA A 52 -15.82 -13.90 21.64
CA ALA A 52 -16.27 -14.01 20.26
C ALA A 52 -15.09 -14.00 19.26
N GLN A 53 -14.07 -13.15 19.45
CA GLN A 53 -12.85 -13.15 18.63
C GLN A 53 -12.09 -14.47 18.74
N ARG A 54 -11.99 -15.08 19.94
CA ARG A 54 -11.35 -16.38 20.14
C ARG A 54 -12.13 -17.49 19.41
N LYS A 55 -13.47 -17.49 19.51
CA LYS A 55 -14.32 -18.55 18.95
C LYS A 55 -14.53 -18.41 17.44
N LEU A 56 -14.69 -17.17 16.94
CA LEU A 56 -15.03 -16.87 15.55
C LEU A 56 -13.84 -16.33 14.74
N GLY A 57 -12.68 -16.18 15.39
CA GLY A 57 -11.47 -15.71 14.71
C GLY A 57 -11.02 -16.71 13.65
N HIS A 58 -10.90 -16.24 12.42
CA HIS A 58 -10.31 -17.02 11.33
C HIS A 58 -8.83 -16.67 11.19
N PHE A 59 -8.03 -17.68 10.87
CA PHE A 59 -6.62 -17.45 10.51
C PHE A 59 -6.55 -16.50 9.32
N ILE A 60 -5.94 -15.33 9.53
CA ILE A 60 -5.70 -14.38 8.46
C ILE A 60 -4.42 -14.81 7.74
N THR A 61 -4.56 -15.42 6.59
CA THR A 61 -3.42 -15.68 5.71
C THR A 61 -2.95 -14.36 5.11
N LYS A 62 -1.84 -13.82 5.64
CA LYS A 62 -1.21 -12.64 5.08
C LYS A 62 -0.72 -12.96 3.66
N LYS A 63 -0.99 -12.06 2.72
CA LYS A 63 -0.49 -12.17 1.36
C LYS A 63 1.03 -12.02 1.33
N ASP A 64 1.67 -12.66 0.35
CA ASP A 64 3.13 -12.59 0.22
C ASP A 64 3.58 -11.20 -0.21
N PRO A 65 4.64 -10.65 0.40
CA PRO A 65 5.24 -9.40 -0.06
C PRO A 65 5.94 -9.60 -1.41
N ILE A 66 5.97 -8.56 -2.23
CA ILE A 66 6.80 -8.54 -3.44
C ILE A 66 8.27 -8.49 -3.02
N THR A 67 9.08 -9.34 -3.65
CA THR A 67 10.53 -9.34 -3.47
C THR A 67 11.23 -8.52 -4.57
N PRO A 68 12.51 -8.13 -4.37
CA PRO A 68 13.31 -7.51 -5.43
C PRO A 68 13.40 -8.36 -6.69
N ASP A 69 13.43 -9.70 -6.57
CA ASP A 69 13.47 -10.62 -7.72
C ASP A 69 12.19 -10.56 -8.55
N ILE A 70 11.05 -10.48 -7.89
CA ILE A 70 9.76 -10.31 -8.58
C ILE A 70 9.73 -8.97 -9.33
N LEU A 71 10.21 -7.90 -8.69
CA LEU A 71 10.31 -6.60 -9.38
C LEU A 71 11.24 -6.65 -10.58
N ARG A 72 12.41 -7.31 -10.47
CA ARG A 72 13.31 -7.52 -11.62
C ARG A 72 12.61 -8.24 -12.78
N LYS A 73 11.84 -9.28 -12.49
CA LYS A 73 11.05 -9.98 -13.52
C LYS A 73 10.00 -9.07 -14.17
N ILE A 74 9.27 -8.27 -13.38
CA ILE A 74 8.30 -7.30 -13.91
C ILE A 74 9.00 -6.28 -14.82
N VAL A 75 10.12 -5.73 -14.38
CA VAL A 75 10.89 -4.75 -15.18
C VAL A 75 11.46 -5.39 -16.45
N HIS A 76 11.95 -6.60 -16.36
CA HIS A 76 12.44 -7.35 -17.52
C HIS A 76 11.35 -7.58 -18.56
N THR A 77 10.13 -7.91 -18.11
CA THR A 77 8.99 -8.20 -19.01
C THR A 77 8.38 -6.93 -19.62
N TYR A 78 8.27 -5.86 -18.81
CA TYR A 78 7.48 -4.67 -19.17
C TYR A 78 8.28 -3.37 -19.26
N GLY A 79 9.56 -3.35 -18.87
CA GLY A 79 10.37 -2.14 -18.72
C GLY A 79 11.49 -1.94 -19.74
N HIS A 80 11.56 -2.73 -20.83
CA HIS A 80 12.58 -2.60 -21.86
C HIS A 80 12.48 -1.27 -22.63
N LEU A 81 13.52 -0.93 -23.39
CA LEU A 81 13.65 0.37 -24.05
C LEU A 81 12.44 0.73 -24.93
N ASN A 82 11.89 -0.25 -25.64
CA ASN A 82 10.76 -0.08 -26.56
C ASN A 82 9.40 -0.35 -25.91
N SER A 83 9.33 -0.37 -24.57
CA SER A 83 8.06 -0.60 -23.87
C SER A 83 7.08 0.54 -24.15
N ASN A 84 5.84 0.15 -24.38
CA ASN A 84 4.76 1.11 -24.58
C ASN A 84 4.29 1.76 -23.27
N LEU A 85 3.44 2.78 -23.38
CA LEU A 85 2.94 3.54 -22.23
C LEU A 85 2.21 2.69 -21.19
N LYS A 86 1.42 1.68 -21.63
CA LYS A 86 0.67 0.78 -20.74
C LYS A 86 1.64 -0.04 -19.86
N ASP A 87 2.72 -0.54 -20.46
CA ASP A 87 3.70 -1.37 -19.78
C ASP A 87 4.57 -0.56 -18.84
N LEU A 88 5.07 0.61 -19.28
CA LEU A 88 5.82 1.52 -18.41
C LEU A 88 4.99 2.01 -17.23
N ARG A 89 3.69 2.28 -17.40
CA ARG A 89 2.79 2.60 -16.29
C ARG A 89 2.79 1.49 -15.23
N THR A 90 2.71 0.23 -15.66
CA THR A 90 2.72 -0.93 -14.75
C THR A 90 4.03 -1.01 -13.96
N VAL A 91 5.17 -0.87 -14.65
CA VAL A 91 6.50 -0.85 -14.03
C VAL A 91 6.62 0.28 -13.02
N CYS A 92 6.26 1.52 -13.40
CA CYS A 92 6.33 2.68 -12.51
C CYS A 92 5.44 2.53 -11.27
N MET A 93 4.21 2.04 -11.44
CA MET A 93 3.32 1.77 -10.30
C MET A 93 3.96 0.80 -9.29
N CYS A 94 4.55 -0.28 -9.78
CA CYS A 94 5.21 -1.27 -8.93
C CYS A 94 6.43 -0.70 -8.22
N LEU A 95 7.33 -0.07 -8.97
CA LEU A 95 8.59 0.45 -8.44
C LEU A 95 8.39 1.59 -7.46
N LEU A 96 7.51 2.56 -7.77
CA LEU A 96 7.24 3.69 -6.87
C LEU A 96 6.53 3.24 -5.59
N SER A 97 5.54 2.34 -5.71
CA SER A 97 4.85 1.81 -4.52
C SER A 97 5.80 1.04 -3.61
N TYR A 98 6.74 0.30 -4.19
CA TYR A 98 7.74 -0.45 -3.45
C TYR A 98 8.79 0.48 -2.81
N ALA A 99 9.45 1.31 -3.62
CA ALA A 99 10.54 2.17 -3.16
C ALA A 99 10.07 3.28 -2.21
N GLY A 100 8.90 3.86 -2.44
CA GLY A 100 8.33 4.92 -1.59
C GLY A 100 7.42 4.41 -0.48
N PHE A 101 7.27 3.09 -0.32
CA PHE A 101 6.29 2.48 0.58
C PHE A 101 4.92 3.13 0.44
N LEU A 102 4.46 3.37 -0.80
CA LEU A 102 3.23 4.08 -1.07
C LEU A 102 2.01 3.19 -0.86
N ARG A 103 0.98 3.76 -0.22
CA ARG A 103 -0.35 3.17 -0.31
C ARG A 103 -0.93 3.42 -1.70
N PHE A 104 -1.85 2.59 -2.12
CA PHE A 104 -2.53 2.79 -3.42
C PHE A 104 -3.12 4.20 -3.55
N SER A 105 -3.80 4.69 -2.52
CA SER A 105 -4.39 6.04 -2.52
C SER A 105 -3.35 7.16 -2.58
N GLU A 106 -2.15 6.94 -2.06
CA GLU A 106 -1.04 7.90 -2.16
C GLU A 106 -0.47 7.91 -3.58
N LEU A 107 -0.22 6.72 -4.14
CA LEU A 107 0.30 6.55 -5.50
C LEU A 107 -0.63 7.16 -6.56
N VAL A 108 -1.91 6.78 -6.52
CA VAL A 108 -2.86 7.11 -7.59
C VAL A 108 -3.24 8.59 -7.61
N ASN A 109 -3.09 9.28 -6.48
CA ASN A 109 -3.36 10.71 -6.37
C ASN A 109 -2.15 11.60 -6.71
N LEU A 110 -0.98 11.03 -7.06
CA LEU A 110 0.15 11.82 -7.54
C LEU A 110 -0.18 12.52 -8.86
N ARG A 111 0.15 13.80 -8.93
CA ARG A 111 0.05 14.65 -10.11
C ARG A 111 1.44 15.01 -10.62
N GLY A 112 1.54 15.53 -11.83
CA GLY A 112 2.82 16.00 -12.37
C GLY A 112 3.48 17.04 -11.45
N ILE A 113 2.71 18.00 -10.94
CA ILE A 113 3.16 19.07 -10.03
C ILE A 113 3.71 18.53 -8.69
N ASP A 114 3.31 17.34 -8.27
CA ASP A 114 3.75 16.72 -7.03
C ASP A 114 5.14 16.05 -7.14
N ILE A 115 5.75 16.08 -8.34
CA ILE A 115 6.98 15.33 -8.64
C ILE A 115 8.10 16.29 -8.98
N LYS A 116 9.19 16.21 -8.23
CA LYS A 116 10.43 16.90 -8.53
C LYS A 116 11.54 15.87 -8.74
N ILE A 117 12.15 15.89 -9.92
CA ILE A 117 13.22 14.95 -10.29
C ILE A 117 14.55 15.70 -10.31
N TYR A 118 15.51 15.13 -9.59
CA TYR A 118 16.88 15.62 -9.48
C TYR A 118 17.86 14.59 -10.07
N SER A 119 19.11 14.96 -10.22
CA SER A 119 20.17 14.06 -10.70
C SER A 119 20.35 12.82 -9.82
N THR A 120 20.16 12.95 -8.51
CA THR A 120 20.40 11.89 -7.51
C THR A 120 19.14 11.21 -6.99
N HIS A 121 17.99 11.83 -7.12
CA HIS A 121 16.74 11.33 -6.52
C HIS A 121 15.48 11.94 -7.16
N ALA A 122 14.33 11.42 -6.80
CA ALA A 122 13.04 12.07 -7.00
C ALA A 122 12.40 12.38 -5.65
N ASN A 123 11.73 13.53 -5.56
CA ASN A 123 10.90 13.92 -4.43
C ASN A 123 9.42 13.85 -4.86
N LEU A 124 8.62 13.08 -4.13
CA LEU A 124 7.18 12.94 -4.33
C LEU A 124 6.44 13.62 -3.19
N TYR A 125 5.69 14.67 -3.48
CA TYR A 125 4.85 15.32 -2.49
C TYR A 125 3.49 14.61 -2.37
N LEU A 126 3.18 14.12 -1.18
CA LEU A 126 1.93 13.44 -0.87
C LEU A 126 0.99 14.41 -0.15
N ALA A 127 0.10 15.06 -0.89
CA ALA A 127 -0.85 16.03 -0.35
C ALA A 127 -1.85 15.40 0.65
N LYS A 128 -2.10 14.08 0.56
CA LYS A 128 -3.04 13.35 1.44
C LYS A 128 -2.50 11.98 1.80
N SER A 129 -2.58 11.62 3.07
CA SER A 129 -2.30 10.28 3.57
C SER A 129 -3.39 9.87 4.58
N LYS A 130 -3.63 8.55 4.71
CA LYS A 130 -4.63 8.02 5.66
C LYS A 130 -4.39 8.47 7.10
N THR A 131 -3.14 8.74 7.47
CA THR A 131 -2.72 9.12 8.82
C THR A 131 -2.50 10.63 8.98
N ASP A 132 -2.62 11.38 7.91
CA ASP A 132 -2.47 12.83 7.88
C ASP A 132 -3.84 13.51 7.94
N ILE A 133 -4.35 13.65 9.17
CA ILE A 133 -5.70 14.18 9.45
C ILE A 133 -5.77 15.67 9.11
N TYR A 134 -4.66 16.40 9.32
CA TYR A 134 -4.60 17.86 9.13
C TYR A 134 -4.16 18.27 7.72
N ARG A 135 -3.87 17.30 6.83
CA ARG A 135 -3.43 17.54 5.44
C ARG A 135 -2.16 18.41 5.34
N GLU A 136 -1.22 18.18 6.24
CA GLU A 136 0.09 18.85 6.21
C GLU A 136 0.91 18.47 4.99
N GLY A 137 0.56 17.35 4.36
CA GLY A 137 1.33 16.76 3.28
C GLY A 137 2.67 16.19 3.73
N ARG A 138 3.32 15.39 2.88
CA ARG A 138 4.64 14.84 3.19
C ARG A 138 5.42 14.51 1.95
N ASP A 139 6.71 14.78 2.01
CA ASP A 139 7.66 14.38 0.99
C ASP A 139 8.12 12.93 1.17
N VAL A 140 8.24 12.24 0.04
CA VAL A 140 8.87 10.93 -0.06
C VAL A 140 10.04 11.02 -1.02
N VAL A 141 11.23 10.86 -0.51
CA VAL A 141 12.46 10.91 -1.29
C VAL A 141 12.82 9.50 -1.76
N ILE A 142 13.00 9.32 -3.07
CA ILE A 142 13.36 8.05 -3.70
C ILE A 142 14.68 8.21 -4.43
N SER A 143 15.67 7.42 -4.06
CA SER A 143 17.00 7.46 -4.65
C SER A 143 17.03 7.01 -6.11
N ARG A 144 17.87 7.65 -6.93
CA ARG A 144 18.25 7.14 -8.26
C ARG A 144 19.33 6.08 -8.06
N THR A 145 18.99 4.84 -8.34
CA THR A 145 19.89 3.71 -8.07
C THR A 145 20.77 3.32 -9.25
N ASN A 146 20.50 3.85 -10.43
CA ASN A 146 21.16 3.52 -11.70
C ASN A 146 21.11 2.01 -12.08
N LEU A 147 20.25 1.26 -11.39
CA LEU A 147 19.96 -0.13 -11.73
C LEU A 147 18.83 -0.21 -12.77
N VAL A 148 18.69 -1.35 -13.43
CA VAL A 148 17.58 -1.61 -14.37
C VAL A 148 16.21 -1.39 -13.70
N THR A 149 16.13 -1.66 -12.39
CA THR A 149 14.94 -1.44 -11.56
C THR A 149 14.91 -0.05 -10.90
N CYS A 150 15.66 0.94 -11.40
CA CYS A 150 15.68 2.27 -10.84
C CYS A 150 14.31 2.95 -10.94
N PRO A 151 13.63 3.25 -9.82
CA PRO A 151 12.29 3.84 -9.84
C PRO A 151 12.30 5.24 -10.47
N VAL A 152 13.36 6.02 -10.28
CA VAL A 152 13.47 7.37 -10.83
C VAL A 152 13.65 7.35 -12.34
N CYS A 153 14.53 6.51 -12.86
CA CYS A 153 14.74 6.39 -14.32
C CYS A 153 13.46 5.90 -15.03
N MET A 154 12.75 4.94 -14.42
CA MET A 154 11.49 4.45 -15.00
C MET A 154 10.38 5.50 -14.93
N LEU A 155 10.34 6.30 -13.86
CA LEU A 155 9.40 7.41 -13.73
C LEU A 155 9.65 8.47 -14.81
N GLU A 156 10.90 8.89 -15.03
CA GLU A 156 11.26 9.84 -16.10
C GLU A 156 10.82 9.34 -17.49
N ARG A 157 11.13 8.07 -17.79
CA ARG A 157 10.70 7.46 -19.05
C ARG A 157 9.19 7.45 -19.21
N TYR A 158 8.49 7.09 -18.14
CA TYR A 158 7.03 7.06 -18.16
C TYR A 158 6.43 8.46 -18.37
N LEU A 159 6.87 9.46 -17.60
CA LEU A 159 6.39 10.84 -17.71
C LEU A 159 6.65 11.42 -19.12
N LYS A 160 7.84 11.17 -19.67
CA LYS A 160 8.18 11.57 -21.04
C LYS A 160 7.25 10.94 -22.06
N LEU A 161 7.03 9.62 -22.00
CA LEU A 161 6.16 8.91 -22.94
C LEU A 161 4.69 9.29 -22.78
N ALA A 162 4.28 9.63 -21.54
CA ALA A 162 2.93 10.10 -21.22
C ALA A 162 2.69 11.58 -21.52
N SER A 163 3.73 12.33 -21.94
CA SER A 163 3.71 13.79 -22.14
C SER A 163 3.23 14.57 -20.91
N ILE A 164 3.61 14.09 -19.72
CA ILE A 164 3.28 14.74 -18.44
C ILE A 164 4.46 15.61 -18.03
N THR A 165 4.20 16.91 -17.83
CA THR A 165 5.19 17.88 -17.35
C THR A 165 5.13 18.07 -15.84
N SER A 166 6.19 18.62 -15.26
CA SER A 166 6.27 18.96 -13.83
C SER A 166 5.26 20.01 -13.35
N ASN A 167 4.63 20.72 -14.27
CA ASN A 167 3.60 21.72 -13.98
C ASN A 167 2.17 21.19 -14.20
N SER A 168 2.04 19.93 -14.59
CA SER A 168 0.74 19.33 -14.87
C SER A 168 -0.01 19.02 -13.57
N GLU A 169 -1.24 19.50 -13.46
CA GLU A 169 -2.16 19.13 -12.37
C GLU A 169 -2.87 17.80 -12.63
N GLU A 170 -2.63 17.17 -13.77
CA GLU A 170 -3.21 15.89 -14.10
C GLU A 170 -2.57 14.75 -13.30
N PHE A 171 -3.41 13.75 -12.95
CA PHE A 171 -2.91 12.54 -12.31
C PHE A 171 -1.96 11.79 -13.23
N ILE A 172 -0.82 11.34 -12.68
CA ILE A 172 0.17 10.60 -13.47
C ILE A 172 -0.30 9.18 -13.80
N PHE A 173 -1.07 8.54 -12.91
CA PHE A 173 -1.59 7.19 -13.11
C PHE A 173 -3.08 7.23 -13.48
N ARG A 174 -3.33 7.19 -14.78
CA ARG A 174 -4.66 7.18 -15.39
C ARG A 174 -4.88 5.91 -16.21
N SER A 175 -6.11 5.69 -16.65
CA SER A 175 -6.41 4.64 -17.62
C SER A 175 -5.70 4.92 -18.95
N VAL A 176 -5.27 3.87 -19.62
CA VAL A 176 -4.60 3.92 -20.92
C VAL A 176 -5.48 3.23 -21.95
N ASN A 177 -5.72 3.88 -23.08
CA ASN A 177 -6.44 3.34 -24.22
C ASN A 177 -5.47 3.15 -25.40
N PHE A 178 -5.75 2.13 -26.20
CA PHE A 178 -5.09 1.96 -27.49
C PHE A 178 -5.80 2.80 -28.55
N CYS A 179 -5.04 3.64 -29.23
CA CYS A 179 -5.51 4.47 -30.33
C CYS A 179 -5.14 3.79 -31.65
N LYS A 180 -6.13 3.31 -32.38
CA LYS A 180 -5.91 2.57 -33.63
C LYS A 180 -5.33 3.46 -34.73
N SER A 181 -5.73 4.76 -34.78
CA SER A 181 -5.24 5.71 -35.78
C SER A 181 -3.73 5.89 -35.74
N ASP A 182 -3.17 5.94 -34.54
CA ASP A 182 -1.75 6.25 -34.32
C ASP A 182 -0.94 5.00 -33.95
N ASN A 183 -1.59 3.84 -33.89
CA ASN A 183 -1.03 2.59 -33.40
C ASN A 183 -0.28 2.75 -32.06
N SER A 184 -0.84 3.55 -31.16
CA SER A 184 -0.19 3.95 -29.91
C SER A 184 -1.10 3.87 -28.70
N TYR A 185 -0.51 3.81 -27.52
CA TYR A 185 -1.23 3.90 -26.26
C TYR A 185 -1.23 5.34 -25.73
N LYS A 186 -2.39 5.86 -25.35
CA LYS A 186 -2.55 7.23 -24.82
C LYS A 186 -3.26 7.20 -23.47
N LEU A 187 -2.89 8.14 -22.58
CA LEU A 187 -3.63 8.35 -21.33
C LEU A 187 -5.02 8.91 -21.62
N ARG A 188 -6.02 8.45 -20.89
CA ARG A 188 -7.34 9.06 -20.91
C ARG A 188 -7.33 10.36 -20.11
N SER A 189 -8.15 11.32 -20.49
CA SER A 189 -8.35 12.60 -19.78
C SER A 189 -9.18 12.48 -18.49
N THR A 190 -9.64 11.29 -18.15
CA THR A 190 -10.44 11.01 -16.96
C THR A 190 -9.57 10.89 -15.70
N GLY A 191 -10.19 10.99 -14.53
CA GLY A 191 -9.54 10.95 -13.22
C GLY A 191 -8.57 9.78 -12.96
N PRO A 192 -8.11 9.63 -11.74
CA PRO A 192 -7.07 8.69 -11.39
C PRO A 192 -7.51 7.23 -11.60
N LEU A 193 -6.54 6.34 -11.69
CA LEU A 193 -6.77 4.90 -11.85
C LEU A 193 -7.54 4.34 -10.63
N SER A 194 -8.61 3.59 -10.87
CA SER A 194 -9.38 2.97 -9.80
C SER A 194 -8.61 1.84 -9.11
N TYR A 195 -8.97 1.55 -7.86
CA TYR A 195 -8.38 0.44 -7.09
C TYR A 195 -8.52 -0.90 -7.81
N THR A 196 -9.72 -1.20 -8.32
CA THR A 196 -10.00 -2.44 -9.04
C THR A 196 -9.09 -2.57 -10.26
N ARG A 197 -8.99 -1.51 -11.06
CA ARG A 197 -8.17 -1.54 -12.27
C ARG A 197 -6.69 -1.66 -11.97
N ALA A 198 -6.17 -0.94 -10.97
CA ALA A 198 -4.78 -1.08 -10.55
C ALA A 198 -4.47 -2.49 -10.03
N ARG A 199 -5.41 -3.07 -9.27
CA ARG A 199 -5.29 -4.44 -8.79
C ARG A 199 -5.25 -5.45 -9.94
N GLU A 200 -6.12 -5.31 -10.92
CA GLU A 200 -6.14 -6.16 -12.13
C GLU A 200 -4.80 -6.07 -12.89
N ILE A 201 -4.29 -4.86 -13.11
CA ILE A 201 -3.01 -4.64 -13.78
C ILE A 201 -1.88 -5.37 -13.05
N LEU A 202 -1.78 -5.19 -11.73
CA LEU A 202 -0.76 -5.86 -10.92
C LEU A 202 -0.90 -7.38 -10.98
N LEU A 203 -2.11 -7.91 -10.75
CA LEU A 203 -2.31 -9.36 -10.73
C LEU A 203 -2.06 -10.00 -12.09
N SER A 204 -2.48 -9.35 -13.17
CA SER A 204 -2.21 -9.78 -14.53
C SER A 204 -0.69 -9.80 -14.84
N SER A 205 0.06 -8.78 -14.40
CA SER A 205 1.50 -8.73 -14.57
C SER A 205 2.24 -9.79 -13.75
N LEU A 206 1.74 -10.13 -12.56
CA LEU A 206 2.31 -11.22 -11.76
C LEU A 206 2.02 -12.59 -12.38
N GLN A 207 0.82 -12.77 -12.90
CA GLN A 207 0.44 -14.01 -13.58
C GLN A 207 1.26 -14.26 -14.85
N SER A 208 1.56 -13.21 -15.63
CA SER A 208 2.37 -13.32 -16.85
C SER A 208 3.84 -13.72 -16.60
N ILE A 209 4.34 -13.48 -15.38
CA ILE A 209 5.67 -13.93 -14.95
C ILE A 209 5.64 -15.25 -14.17
N GLY A 210 4.52 -15.99 -14.23
CA GLY A 210 4.36 -17.34 -13.68
C GLY A 210 4.02 -17.41 -12.20
N LEU A 211 3.48 -16.32 -11.60
CA LEU A 211 3.10 -16.32 -10.19
C LEU A 211 1.58 -16.50 -9.98
N ASP A 212 1.21 -17.23 -8.94
CA ASP A 212 -0.20 -17.36 -8.54
C ASP A 212 -0.75 -16.04 -8.01
N SER A 213 -1.58 -15.38 -8.81
CA SER A 213 -2.16 -14.08 -8.50
C SER A 213 -3.02 -14.07 -7.22
N LYS A 214 -3.55 -15.23 -6.75
CA LYS A 214 -4.35 -15.33 -5.53
C LYS A 214 -3.54 -14.99 -4.27
N ARG A 215 -2.22 -15.18 -4.30
CA ARG A 215 -1.30 -14.90 -3.20
C ARG A 215 -0.99 -13.42 -3.02
N PHE A 216 -1.42 -12.54 -3.93
CA PHE A 216 -0.99 -11.15 -4.03
C PHE A 216 -2.16 -10.15 -3.98
N GLY A 217 -1.82 -8.88 -3.81
CA GLY A 217 -2.74 -7.74 -3.82
C GLY A 217 -1.97 -6.42 -3.74
N LEU A 218 -2.59 -5.27 -3.96
CA LEU A 218 -1.87 -3.97 -4.06
C LEU A 218 -1.01 -3.62 -2.84
N HIS A 219 -1.40 -4.07 -1.65
CA HIS A 219 -0.68 -3.77 -0.39
C HIS A 219 0.70 -4.45 -0.29
N ILE A 220 0.92 -5.50 -1.09
CA ILE A 220 2.17 -6.27 -1.08
C ILE A 220 3.38 -5.48 -1.59
N LEU A 221 3.15 -4.46 -2.43
CA LEU A 221 4.23 -3.58 -2.91
C LEU A 221 4.82 -2.79 -1.73
N ARG A 222 3.96 -2.18 -0.91
CA ARG A 222 4.38 -1.47 0.29
C ARG A 222 5.02 -2.39 1.33
N SER A 223 4.43 -3.55 1.61
CA SER A 223 5.00 -4.50 2.56
C SER A 223 6.29 -5.14 2.04
N GLY A 224 6.41 -5.32 0.73
CA GLY A 224 7.64 -5.80 0.09
C GLY A 224 8.79 -4.81 0.28
N GLY A 225 8.57 -3.53 0.00
CA GLY A 225 9.56 -2.49 0.22
C GLY A 225 9.95 -2.36 1.70
N ALA A 226 8.96 -2.40 2.60
CA ALA A 226 9.19 -2.38 4.03
C ALA A 226 10.02 -3.59 4.51
N SER A 227 9.67 -4.80 4.06
CA SER A 227 10.41 -6.02 4.42
C SER A 227 11.84 -5.99 3.90
N ALA A 228 12.06 -5.50 2.67
CA ALA A 228 13.40 -5.38 2.10
C ALA A 228 14.26 -4.36 2.86
N ALA A 229 13.70 -3.22 3.25
CA ALA A 229 14.42 -2.21 4.03
C ALA A 229 14.77 -2.73 5.44
N ALA A 230 13.86 -3.46 6.09
CA ALA A 230 14.14 -4.09 7.38
C ALA A 230 15.26 -5.13 7.25
N ALA A 231 15.21 -6.00 6.24
CA ALA A 231 16.25 -7.00 6.00
C ALA A 231 17.61 -6.37 5.62
N ALA A 232 17.61 -5.17 5.06
CA ALA A 232 18.83 -4.40 4.78
C ALA A 232 19.38 -3.65 6.01
N GLY A 233 18.74 -3.76 7.19
CA GLY A 233 19.18 -3.11 8.42
C GLY A 233 19.01 -1.58 8.42
N VAL A 234 18.07 -1.03 7.66
CA VAL A 234 17.81 0.42 7.66
C VAL A 234 17.40 0.87 9.06
N GLU A 235 18.04 1.94 9.55
CA GLU A 235 17.82 2.51 10.88
C GLU A 235 16.31 2.77 11.14
N GLY A 236 15.83 2.32 12.28
CA GLY A 236 14.39 2.28 12.60
C GLY A 236 13.69 3.64 12.51
N ARG A 237 14.37 4.74 12.88
CA ARG A 237 13.82 6.11 12.79
C ARG A 237 13.62 6.55 11.34
N LEU A 238 14.60 6.33 10.48
CA LEU A 238 14.54 6.66 9.06
C LEU A 238 13.51 5.77 8.36
N PHE A 239 13.49 4.48 8.66
CA PHE A 239 12.53 3.52 8.16
C PHE A 239 11.09 3.93 8.50
N LYS A 240 10.83 4.26 9.78
CA LYS A 240 9.52 4.73 10.25
C LYS A 240 9.08 6.03 9.57
N LYS A 241 10.02 7.00 9.43
CA LYS A 241 9.79 8.27 8.73
C LYS A 241 9.46 8.05 7.27
N HIS A 242 10.24 7.24 6.54
CA HIS A 242 10.02 6.94 5.13
C HIS A 242 8.67 6.25 4.89
N GLY A 243 8.27 5.31 5.75
CA GLY A 243 6.97 4.63 5.69
C GLY A 243 5.81 5.46 6.22
N ARG A 244 6.06 6.61 6.83
CA ARG A 244 5.03 7.50 7.41
C ARG A 244 4.18 6.80 8.48
N TRP A 245 4.81 5.91 9.27
CA TRP A 245 4.14 5.24 10.39
C TRP A 245 4.20 6.08 11.66
N LYS A 246 3.08 6.13 12.40
CA LYS A 246 3.00 6.83 13.69
C LYS A 246 3.50 5.99 14.87
N SER A 247 3.39 4.65 14.77
CA SER A 247 3.83 3.71 15.82
C SER A 247 4.70 2.60 15.24
N ASP A 248 5.49 1.96 16.08
CA ASP A 248 6.31 0.80 15.69
C ASP A 248 5.43 -0.41 15.40
N THR A 249 4.37 -0.64 16.19
CA THR A 249 3.37 -1.68 15.89
C THR A 249 2.79 -1.57 14.48
N ALA A 250 2.49 -0.34 14.03
CA ALA A 250 1.99 -0.12 12.68
C ALA A 250 3.05 -0.39 11.61
N LYS A 251 4.33 -0.08 11.88
CA LYS A 251 5.49 -0.38 11.03
C LYS A 251 5.71 -1.90 10.93
N ASP A 252 5.78 -2.57 12.07
CA ASP A 252 6.07 -4.01 12.16
C ASP A 252 4.97 -4.86 11.51
N GLY A 253 3.74 -4.37 11.49
CA GLY A 253 2.64 -4.99 10.75
C GLY A 253 2.88 -5.14 9.24
N TYR A 254 3.79 -4.34 8.65
CA TYR A 254 4.16 -4.40 7.24
C TYR A 254 5.41 -5.25 6.96
N VAL A 255 6.23 -5.52 7.98
CA VAL A 255 7.46 -6.30 7.83
C VAL A 255 7.13 -7.79 7.84
N LYS A 256 7.66 -8.53 6.88
CA LYS A 256 7.72 -9.99 6.90
C LYS A 256 9.19 -10.39 7.07
N GLU A 257 9.50 -10.93 8.21
CA GLU A 257 10.84 -11.41 8.52
C GLU A 257 11.23 -12.58 7.62
N SER A 258 12.47 -12.58 7.17
CA SER A 258 13.04 -13.70 6.42
C SER A 258 13.28 -14.90 7.34
N LEU A 259 13.41 -16.08 6.76
CA LEU A 259 13.81 -17.27 7.53
C LEU A 259 15.17 -17.04 8.22
N LYS A 260 16.10 -16.36 7.54
CA LYS A 260 17.42 -16.01 8.08
C LYS A 260 17.29 -15.15 9.36
N ASP A 261 16.44 -14.11 9.31
CA ASP A 261 16.22 -13.22 10.45
C ASP A 261 15.62 -14.00 11.63
N ARG A 262 14.65 -14.86 11.37
CA ARG A 262 14.01 -15.70 12.40
C ARG A 262 14.97 -16.71 13.00
N LEU A 263 15.82 -17.32 12.19
CA LEU A 263 16.84 -18.26 12.66
C LEU A 263 17.94 -17.56 13.45
N SER A 264 18.25 -16.30 13.15
CA SER A 264 19.29 -15.56 13.87
C SER A 264 19.01 -15.45 15.37
N VAL A 265 17.74 -15.45 15.78
CA VAL A 265 17.36 -15.42 17.20
C VAL A 265 17.90 -16.62 17.92
N THR A 266 17.64 -17.82 17.41
CA THR A 266 18.10 -19.07 18.04
C THR A 266 19.58 -19.32 17.83
N ASN A 267 20.16 -18.93 16.70
CA ASN A 267 21.60 -19.07 16.45
C ASN A 267 22.46 -18.21 17.38
N ASN A 268 21.92 -17.16 17.98
CA ASN A 268 22.66 -16.22 18.82
C ASN A 268 22.41 -16.42 20.34
N ILE A 269 21.61 -17.39 20.75
CA ILE A 269 21.36 -17.65 22.18
C ILE A 269 22.31 -18.66 22.81
N GLY A 270 23.29 -19.18 22.05
CA GLY A 270 24.39 -19.99 22.62
C GLY A 270 24.05 -21.44 22.94
N ILE A 271 23.04 -22.03 22.29
CA ILE A 271 22.70 -23.46 22.38
C ILE A 271 23.12 -24.21 21.13
#